data_c88b4594edf20aeeee5a8ad459b0ed1c
#
_entry.id   c88b4594edf20aeeee5a8ad459b0ed1c
#
_cell.length_a   1.000
_cell.length_b   1.000
_cell.length_c   1.000
_cell.angle_alpha   90.00
_cell.angle_beta   90.00
_cell.angle_gamma   90.00
#
_symmetry.space_group_name_H-M   'P 1'
#
loop_
_entity.id
_entity.type
_entity.pdbx_description
1 polymer ?
#
loop_
_entity_poly.entity_id
_entity_poly.type
_entity_poly.pdbx_seq_one_letter_code
_entity_poly.pdbx_strand_id
1 'polypeptide(L)'
;MIKETLAAKRKNPKVLVENKISFAGPDTELSIYDTFEQANRVQLSSDQLLFCGMVAGKKVMHDDHANYESEFLPHESFVIAPNHQVEIDFPDAKIDQPTTCLAIEISLERIGKIVNHIEQQAPLDKSYGQWQYHHHLVHTHHNAQTQALLARIVQIYTENHQDRNYMIDLAISELTIRLLRHQTRDFIIAH
;
A
#
# COMPACT_ATOMS: atom_id res chain seq x y z
N MET A 1 -17.50 -3.21 -1.78
CA MET A 1 -17.26 -1.74 -1.70
C MET A 1 -16.07 -1.28 -2.54
N ILE A 2 -14.79 -1.63 -2.26
CA ILE A 2 -13.66 -1.23 -3.13
C ILE A 2 -13.84 -1.71 -4.56
N LYS A 3 -14.17 -3.00 -4.76
CA LYS A 3 -14.42 -3.59 -6.09
C LYS A 3 -15.50 -2.84 -6.88
N GLU A 4 -16.60 -2.46 -6.23
CA GLU A 4 -17.72 -1.74 -6.83
C GLU A 4 -17.32 -0.32 -7.25
N THR A 5 -16.60 0.41 -6.38
CA THR A 5 -16.08 1.74 -6.69
C THR A 5 -15.15 1.73 -7.90
N LEU A 6 -14.32 0.69 -8.01
CA LEU A 6 -13.37 0.55 -9.11
C LEU A 6 -14.01 0.06 -10.42
N ALA A 7 -15.05 -0.78 -10.35
CA ALA A 7 -15.73 -1.29 -11.54
C ALA A 7 -16.23 -0.16 -12.46
N ALA A 8 -16.75 0.93 -11.86
CA ALA A 8 -17.20 2.11 -12.60
C ALA A 8 -16.06 2.93 -13.26
N LYS A 9 -14.82 2.76 -12.80
CA LYS A 9 -13.64 3.48 -13.31
C LYS A 9 -12.81 2.66 -14.30
N ARG A 10 -13.00 1.36 -14.36
CA ARG A 10 -12.29 0.47 -15.27
C ARG A 10 -12.80 0.68 -16.70
N LYS A 11 -11.91 1.15 -17.56
CA LYS A 11 -12.10 1.19 -19.02
C LYS A 11 -11.37 -0.01 -19.63
N ASN A 12 -11.48 -0.20 -20.95
CA ASN A 12 -10.73 -1.23 -21.66
C ASN A 12 -9.25 -1.19 -21.27
N PRO A 13 -8.64 -2.32 -20.84
CA PRO A 13 -7.25 -2.34 -20.42
C PRO A 13 -6.34 -1.95 -21.59
N LYS A 14 -5.33 -1.14 -21.30
CA LYS A 14 -4.30 -0.76 -22.29
C LYS A 14 -3.21 -1.83 -22.40
N VAL A 15 -2.95 -2.52 -21.28
CA VAL A 15 -2.01 -3.64 -21.16
C VAL A 15 -2.65 -4.74 -20.33
N LEU A 16 -2.21 -5.99 -20.50
CA LEU A 16 -2.80 -7.14 -19.81
C LEU A 16 -2.15 -7.43 -18.45
N VAL A 17 -0.90 -7.03 -18.27
CA VAL A 17 -0.16 -7.19 -17.02
C VAL A 17 0.08 -5.82 -16.41
N GLU A 18 -0.29 -5.67 -15.11
CA GLU A 18 -0.13 -4.42 -14.35
C GLU A 18 -0.73 -3.18 -15.08
N ASN A 19 -1.97 -3.32 -15.57
CA ASN A 19 -2.71 -2.20 -16.14
C ASN A 19 -3.01 -1.17 -15.04
N LYS A 20 -2.33 -0.02 -15.09
CA LYS A 20 -2.33 1.01 -14.06
C LYS A 20 -3.37 2.11 -14.34
N ILE A 21 -4.17 2.44 -13.32
CA ILE A 21 -4.99 3.65 -13.25
C ILE A 21 -4.58 4.43 -12.02
N SER A 22 -4.18 5.70 -12.18
CA SER A 22 -3.65 6.53 -11.09
C SER A 22 -4.53 7.72 -10.77
N PHE A 23 -4.50 8.10 -9.49
CA PHE A 23 -5.19 9.26 -8.92
C PHE A 23 -4.19 10.04 -8.06
N ALA A 24 -3.86 11.26 -8.46
CA ALA A 24 -2.94 12.11 -7.72
C ALA A 24 -3.59 12.67 -6.44
N GLY A 25 -2.78 12.80 -5.39
CA GLY A 25 -3.10 13.48 -4.14
C GLY A 25 -1.90 14.32 -3.64
N PRO A 26 -2.03 15.06 -2.54
CA PRO A 26 -0.94 15.84 -1.97
C PRO A 26 0.21 14.92 -1.50
N ASP A 27 1.38 15.06 -2.12
CA ASP A 27 2.59 14.26 -1.82
C ASP A 27 2.35 12.73 -1.82
N THR A 28 1.33 12.28 -2.57
CA THR A 28 0.90 10.87 -2.66
C THR A 28 0.27 10.57 -4.01
N GLU A 29 0.28 9.30 -4.40
CA GLU A 29 -0.48 8.78 -5.54
C GLU A 29 -1.17 7.48 -5.14
N LEU A 30 -2.47 7.35 -5.44
CA LEU A 30 -3.17 6.07 -5.41
C LEU A 30 -3.19 5.49 -6.81
N SER A 31 -2.73 4.26 -6.95
CA SER A 31 -2.79 3.50 -8.20
C SER A 31 -3.56 2.20 -8.00
N ILE A 32 -4.34 1.83 -9.01
CA ILE A 32 -5.01 0.55 -9.10
C ILE A 32 -4.36 -0.22 -10.23
N TYR A 33 -3.90 -1.42 -9.93
CA TYR A 33 -3.28 -2.34 -10.87
C TYR A 33 -4.20 -3.53 -11.11
N ASP A 34 -4.53 -3.77 -12.36
CA ASP A 34 -5.25 -4.96 -12.79
C ASP A 34 -4.36 -5.80 -13.71
N THR A 35 -4.24 -7.09 -13.42
CA THR A 35 -3.51 -8.05 -14.26
C THR A 35 -4.49 -9.10 -14.74
N PHE A 36 -4.59 -9.27 -16.07
CA PHE A 36 -5.60 -10.05 -16.78
C PHE A 36 -5.07 -11.35 -17.38
N GLU A 37 -3.76 -11.60 -17.27
CA GLU A 37 -3.10 -12.82 -17.71
C GLU A 37 -2.01 -13.25 -16.75
N GLN A 38 -1.66 -14.52 -16.77
CA GLN A 38 -0.57 -15.04 -15.95
C GLN A 38 0.77 -14.41 -16.34
N ALA A 39 1.54 -14.01 -15.35
CA ALA A 39 2.87 -13.46 -15.52
C ALA A 39 3.77 -13.88 -14.35
N ASN A 40 5.07 -13.96 -14.60
CA ASN A 40 6.04 -14.35 -13.60
C ASN A 40 7.17 -13.33 -13.51
N ARG A 41 7.70 -13.13 -12.31
CA ARG A 41 8.86 -12.27 -12.03
C ARG A 41 8.73 -10.84 -12.57
N VAL A 42 7.51 -10.28 -12.46
CA VAL A 42 7.26 -8.88 -12.80
C VAL A 42 7.89 -7.99 -11.74
N GLN A 43 8.80 -7.12 -12.14
CA GLN A 43 9.54 -6.26 -11.22
C GLN A 43 8.67 -5.11 -10.71
N LEU A 44 8.78 -4.83 -9.41
CA LEU A 44 8.16 -3.69 -8.74
C LEU A 44 9.18 -2.98 -7.86
N SER A 45 9.31 -1.68 -8.05
CA SER A 45 10.05 -0.78 -7.18
C SER A 45 9.49 0.64 -7.29
N SER A 46 9.71 1.47 -6.28
CA SER A 46 9.40 2.90 -6.29
C SER A 46 10.50 3.66 -5.56
N ASP A 47 10.74 4.92 -5.91
CA ASP A 47 11.60 5.83 -5.16
C ASP A 47 10.90 6.39 -3.90
N GLN A 48 9.60 6.10 -3.75
CA GLN A 48 8.79 6.44 -2.58
C GLN A 48 8.46 5.18 -1.76
N LEU A 49 7.97 5.37 -0.52
CA LEU A 49 7.39 4.27 0.23
C LEU A 49 6.12 3.81 -0.49
N LEU A 50 6.02 2.50 -0.71
CA LEU A 50 4.91 1.90 -1.43
C LEU A 50 4.09 1.01 -0.48
N PHE A 51 2.84 1.40 -0.23
CA PHE A 51 1.85 0.57 0.45
C PHE A 51 1.00 -0.15 -0.60
N CYS A 52 1.06 -1.48 -0.63
CA CYS A 52 0.29 -2.32 -1.54
C CYS A 52 -0.79 -3.07 -0.77
N GLY A 53 -2.06 -2.97 -1.20
CA GLY A 53 -3.18 -3.72 -0.62
C GLY A 53 -3.83 -4.62 -1.66
N MET A 54 -3.97 -5.92 -1.36
CA MET A 54 -4.62 -6.85 -2.26
C MET A 54 -6.14 -6.68 -2.20
N VAL A 55 -6.77 -6.55 -3.36
CA VAL A 55 -8.22 -6.38 -3.51
C VAL A 55 -8.88 -7.67 -4.02
N ALA A 56 -8.29 -8.32 -5.01
CA ALA A 56 -8.84 -9.55 -5.60
C ALA A 56 -7.73 -10.38 -6.27
N GLY A 57 -7.91 -11.69 -6.30
CA GLY A 57 -6.97 -12.63 -6.88
C GLY A 57 -5.82 -12.98 -5.92
N LYS A 58 -4.70 -13.40 -6.49
CA LYS A 58 -3.50 -13.80 -5.76
C LYS A 58 -2.26 -13.32 -6.49
N LYS A 59 -1.28 -12.85 -5.72
CA LYS A 59 0.10 -12.62 -6.16
C LYS A 59 1.03 -13.54 -5.36
N VAL A 60 2.23 -13.79 -5.87
CA VAL A 60 3.35 -14.33 -5.07
C VAL A 60 4.45 -13.28 -5.10
N MET A 61 4.82 -12.81 -3.93
CA MET A 61 5.87 -11.80 -3.75
C MET A 61 7.20 -12.49 -3.52
N HIS A 62 8.24 -12.09 -4.25
CA HIS A 62 9.60 -12.57 -4.09
C HIS A 62 10.51 -11.39 -3.72
N ASP A 63 11.31 -11.57 -2.69
CA ASP A 63 12.43 -10.70 -2.32
C ASP A 63 13.70 -11.54 -2.31
N ASP A 64 14.44 -11.53 -3.41
CA ASP A 64 15.66 -12.33 -3.57
C ASP A 64 16.77 -11.88 -2.61
N HIS A 65 16.78 -10.60 -2.18
CA HIS A 65 17.76 -10.09 -1.21
C HIS A 65 17.54 -10.67 0.20
N ALA A 66 16.27 -10.86 0.57
CA ALA A 66 15.90 -11.43 1.85
C ALA A 66 15.69 -12.96 1.78
N ASN A 67 15.84 -13.58 0.60
CA ASN A 67 15.45 -14.97 0.33
C ASN A 67 14.03 -15.26 0.85
N TYR A 68 13.10 -14.37 0.51
CA TYR A 68 11.73 -14.38 0.99
C TYR A 68 10.76 -14.61 -0.17
N GLU A 69 9.81 -15.51 0.05
CA GLU A 69 8.69 -15.76 -0.84
C GLU A 69 7.41 -15.90 -0.02
N SER A 70 6.35 -15.23 -0.43
CA SER A 70 5.05 -15.32 0.24
C SER A 70 3.89 -15.09 -0.72
N GLU A 71 2.80 -15.82 -0.51
CA GLU A 71 1.52 -15.49 -1.12
C GLU A 71 1.03 -14.14 -0.61
N PHE A 72 0.36 -13.40 -1.48
CA PHE A 72 -0.28 -12.12 -1.20
C PHE A 72 -1.76 -12.21 -1.60
N LEU A 73 -2.61 -12.22 -0.59
CA LEU A 73 -4.02 -12.54 -0.71
C LEU A 73 -4.89 -11.31 -0.35
N PRO A 74 -6.18 -11.30 -0.74
CA PRO A 74 -7.11 -10.27 -0.29
C PRO A 74 -7.10 -10.13 1.23
N HIS A 75 -7.27 -8.90 1.71
CA HIS A 75 -7.15 -8.51 3.11
C HIS A 75 -5.74 -8.53 3.69
N GLU A 76 -4.75 -8.48 2.82
CA GLU A 76 -3.34 -8.35 3.19
C GLU A 76 -2.72 -7.11 2.54
N SER A 77 -1.62 -6.63 3.12
CA SER A 77 -0.78 -5.56 2.59
C SER A 77 0.68 -5.91 2.64
N PHE A 78 1.40 -5.43 1.62
CA PHE A 78 2.85 -5.28 1.66
C PHE A 78 3.22 -3.81 1.72
N VAL A 79 4.18 -3.48 2.57
CA VAL A 79 4.83 -2.16 2.60
C VAL A 79 6.26 -2.34 2.12
N ILE A 80 6.63 -1.63 1.06
CA ILE A 80 7.92 -1.74 0.39
C ILE A 80 8.66 -0.41 0.58
N ALA A 81 9.88 -0.49 1.09
CA ALA A 81 10.73 0.69 1.31
C ALA A 81 11.12 1.36 -0.02
N PRO A 82 11.42 2.66 0.01
CA PRO A 82 11.96 3.35 -1.17
C PRO A 82 13.19 2.66 -1.75
N ASN A 83 13.22 2.53 -3.07
CA ASN A 83 14.29 1.89 -3.83
C ASN A 83 14.51 0.40 -3.53
N HIS A 84 13.64 -0.24 -2.75
CA HIS A 84 13.65 -1.69 -2.60
C HIS A 84 12.92 -2.35 -3.77
N GLN A 85 13.54 -3.35 -4.38
CA GLN A 85 12.99 -4.07 -5.52
C GLN A 85 12.46 -5.43 -5.08
N VAL A 86 11.26 -5.75 -5.52
CA VAL A 86 10.65 -7.07 -5.38
C VAL A 86 10.20 -7.59 -6.74
N GLU A 87 9.97 -8.87 -6.86
CA GLU A 87 9.39 -9.51 -8.03
C GLU A 87 8.05 -10.15 -7.69
N ILE A 88 7.15 -10.20 -8.65
CA ILE A 88 5.77 -10.62 -8.44
C ILE A 88 5.36 -11.63 -9.50
N ASP A 89 4.78 -12.75 -9.06
CA ASP A 89 4.06 -13.67 -9.93
C ASP A 89 2.55 -13.46 -9.82
N PHE A 90 1.85 -13.68 -10.92
CA PHE A 90 0.41 -13.63 -11.06
C PHE A 90 -0.13 -14.99 -11.51
N PRO A 91 -0.18 -16.01 -10.63
CA PRO A 91 -0.44 -17.39 -11.03
C PRO A 91 -1.86 -17.64 -11.52
N ASP A 92 -2.84 -16.88 -11.04
CA ASP A 92 -4.26 -17.14 -11.25
C ASP A 92 -4.96 -16.03 -12.07
N ALA A 93 -4.22 -15.04 -12.56
CA ALA A 93 -4.78 -13.91 -13.30
C ALA A 93 -5.43 -14.35 -14.62
N LYS A 94 -6.65 -13.87 -14.88
CA LYS A 94 -7.45 -14.15 -16.10
C LYS A 94 -8.27 -12.93 -16.48
N ILE A 95 -8.69 -12.86 -17.73
CA ILE A 95 -9.50 -11.74 -18.26
C ILE A 95 -10.82 -11.58 -17.50
N ASP A 96 -11.49 -12.66 -17.17
CA ASP A 96 -12.76 -12.68 -16.43
C ASP A 96 -12.58 -12.61 -14.91
N GLN A 97 -11.39 -12.90 -14.42
CA GLN A 97 -11.01 -12.85 -13.00
C GLN A 97 -9.64 -12.21 -12.83
N PRO A 98 -9.51 -10.88 -13.00
CA PRO A 98 -8.24 -10.20 -12.88
C PRO A 98 -7.72 -10.19 -11.44
N THR A 99 -6.41 -10.24 -11.31
CA THR A 99 -5.75 -9.92 -10.05
C THR A 99 -5.70 -8.40 -9.89
N THR A 100 -6.28 -7.90 -8.81
CA THR A 100 -6.40 -6.46 -8.52
C THR A 100 -5.68 -6.10 -7.24
N CYS A 101 -4.83 -5.10 -7.32
CA CYS A 101 -4.10 -4.54 -6.19
C CYS A 101 -4.23 -3.01 -6.21
N LEU A 102 -4.39 -2.40 -5.04
CA LEU A 102 -4.18 -0.97 -4.88
C LEU A 102 -2.74 -0.74 -4.41
N ALA A 103 -2.15 0.38 -4.83
CA ALA A 103 -0.86 0.85 -4.35
C ALA A 103 -0.94 2.33 -4.01
N ILE A 104 -0.39 2.71 -2.85
CA ILE A 104 -0.32 4.10 -2.41
C ILE A 104 1.16 4.45 -2.28
N GLU A 105 1.63 5.37 -3.11
CA GLU A 105 2.95 5.96 -3.00
C GLU A 105 2.90 7.12 -2.00
N ILE A 106 3.79 7.10 -1.00
CA ILE A 106 3.85 8.12 0.06
C ILE A 106 5.27 8.69 0.08
N SER A 107 5.40 10.00 -0.13
CA SER A 107 6.72 10.64 -0.16
C SER A 107 7.41 10.56 1.20
N LEU A 108 8.74 10.44 1.18
CA LEU A 108 9.56 10.44 2.40
C LEU A 108 9.41 11.76 3.17
N GLU A 109 9.24 12.89 2.48
CA GLU A 109 8.97 14.19 3.11
C GLU A 109 7.69 14.15 3.93
N ARG A 110 6.63 13.56 3.38
CA ARG A 110 5.36 13.40 4.08
C ARG A 110 5.49 12.50 5.31
N ILE A 111 6.18 11.36 5.18
CA ILE A 111 6.45 10.47 6.31
C ILE A 111 7.19 11.24 7.40
N GLY A 112 8.21 12.01 7.06
CA GLY A 112 8.95 12.85 7.99
C GLY A 112 8.09 13.88 8.73
N LYS A 113 7.17 14.55 8.02
CA LYS A 113 6.20 15.49 8.65
C LYS A 113 5.30 14.77 9.66
N ILE A 114 4.82 13.58 9.34
CA ILE A 114 3.95 12.79 10.22
C ILE A 114 4.75 12.30 11.44
N VAL A 115 5.97 11.78 11.24
CA VAL A 115 6.87 11.34 12.32
C VAL A 115 7.13 12.48 13.28
N ASN A 116 7.52 13.67 12.79
CA ASN A 116 7.75 14.84 13.63
C ASN A 116 6.53 15.25 14.44
N HIS A 117 5.32 15.16 13.83
CA HIS A 117 4.08 15.45 14.54
C HIS A 117 3.78 14.44 15.65
N ILE A 118 4.00 13.15 15.37
CA ILE A 118 3.79 12.08 16.38
C ILE A 118 4.80 12.25 17.55
N GLU A 119 6.06 12.54 17.27
CA GLU A 119 7.08 12.77 18.30
C GLU A 119 6.70 13.91 19.25
N GLN A 120 6.05 14.95 18.75
CA GLN A 120 5.59 16.08 19.57
C GLN A 120 4.36 15.74 20.43
N GLN A 121 3.45 14.91 19.93
CA GLN A 121 2.17 14.60 20.58
C GLN A 121 2.21 13.34 21.44
N ALA A 122 2.91 12.33 21.01
CA ALA A 122 3.00 11.01 21.64
C ALA A 122 4.37 10.37 21.37
N PRO A 123 5.44 10.91 21.98
CA PRO A 123 6.79 10.38 21.80
C PRO A 123 6.87 8.92 22.26
N LEU A 124 7.75 8.16 21.64
CA LEU A 124 8.12 6.84 22.14
C LEU A 124 8.86 6.98 23.48
N ASP A 125 8.74 5.94 24.32
CA ASP A 125 9.65 5.82 25.47
C ASP A 125 11.10 5.84 24.97
N LYS A 126 11.99 6.56 25.68
CA LYS A 126 13.39 6.76 25.31
C LYS A 126 14.15 5.44 25.08
N SER A 127 13.70 4.36 25.68
CA SER A 127 14.26 3.01 25.50
C SER A 127 14.04 2.44 24.08
N TYR A 128 13.05 2.95 23.35
CA TYR A 128 12.70 2.48 21.99
C TYR A 128 13.22 3.41 20.88
N GLY A 129 13.92 4.50 21.23
CA GLY A 129 14.46 5.45 20.27
C GLY A 129 13.41 6.40 19.69
N GLN A 130 13.60 6.78 18.42
CA GLN A 130 12.71 7.70 17.71
C GLN A 130 11.83 6.93 16.72
N TRP A 131 10.68 7.51 16.37
CA TRP A 131 9.83 6.99 15.31
C TRP A 131 10.59 6.96 13.98
N GLN A 132 10.81 5.76 13.42
CA GLN A 132 11.51 5.57 12.14
C GLN A 132 10.86 4.41 11.37
N TYR A 133 10.95 4.45 10.05
CA TYR A 133 10.63 3.31 9.22
C TYR A 133 11.89 2.49 8.97
N HIS A 134 11.95 1.26 9.48
CA HIS A 134 13.17 0.44 9.49
C HIS A 134 13.15 -0.77 8.55
N HIS A 135 11.98 -1.19 8.08
CA HIS A 135 11.86 -2.43 7.32
C HIS A 135 11.91 -2.17 5.81
N HIS A 136 12.58 -3.06 5.08
CA HIS A 136 12.60 -3.02 3.61
C HIS A 136 11.31 -3.55 3.02
N LEU A 137 10.76 -4.63 3.61
CA LEU A 137 9.52 -5.25 3.20
C LEU A 137 8.75 -5.70 4.46
N VAL A 138 7.47 -5.35 4.53
CA VAL A 138 6.58 -5.77 5.63
C VAL A 138 5.31 -6.36 5.05
N HIS A 139 4.95 -7.57 5.47
CA HIS A 139 3.70 -8.24 5.14
C HIS A 139 2.75 -8.19 6.34
N THR A 140 1.53 -7.73 6.15
CA THR A 140 0.54 -7.59 7.23
C THR A 140 -0.84 -8.05 6.80
N HIS A 141 -1.63 -8.54 7.78
CA HIS A 141 -3.04 -8.81 7.61
C HIS A 141 -3.88 -7.63 8.06
N HIS A 142 -4.97 -7.36 7.34
CA HIS A 142 -5.88 -6.27 7.70
C HIS A 142 -6.86 -6.70 8.79
N ASN A 143 -7.06 -5.84 9.78
CA ASN A 143 -8.25 -5.87 10.63
C ASN A 143 -9.40 -5.07 9.99
N ALA A 144 -10.58 -5.11 10.61
CA ALA A 144 -11.76 -4.39 10.10
C ALA A 144 -11.54 -2.87 9.97
N GLN A 145 -10.75 -2.27 10.87
CA GLN A 145 -10.45 -0.84 10.83
C GLN A 145 -9.56 -0.48 9.65
N THR A 146 -8.52 -1.28 9.37
CA THR A 146 -7.66 -1.10 8.19
C THR A 146 -8.46 -1.26 6.90
N GLN A 147 -9.35 -2.24 6.82
CA GLN A 147 -10.25 -2.43 5.67
C GLN A 147 -11.14 -1.20 5.44
N ALA A 148 -11.75 -0.68 6.49
CA ALA A 148 -12.60 0.51 6.41
C ALA A 148 -11.81 1.74 5.96
N LEU A 149 -10.59 1.92 6.49
CA LEU A 149 -9.70 3.02 6.10
C LEU A 149 -9.31 2.93 4.62
N LEU A 150 -8.90 1.76 4.13
CA LEU A 150 -8.53 1.57 2.72
C LEU A 150 -9.72 1.82 1.78
N ALA A 151 -10.91 1.35 2.14
CA ALA A 151 -12.13 1.63 1.39
C ALA A 151 -12.42 3.13 1.34
N ARG A 152 -12.25 3.84 2.46
CA ARG A 152 -12.42 5.29 2.55
C ARG A 152 -11.37 6.04 1.72
N ILE A 153 -10.12 5.61 1.76
CA ILE A 153 -9.04 6.20 0.94
C ILE A 153 -9.40 6.09 -0.55
N VAL A 154 -9.76 4.90 -1.03
CA VAL A 154 -10.15 4.71 -2.44
C VAL A 154 -11.32 5.62 -2.81
N GLN A 155 -12.34 5.73 -1.95
CA GLN A 155 -13.47 6.62 -2.18
C GLN A 155 -13.02 8.07 -2.30
N ILE A 156 -12.23 8.60 -1.37
CA ILE A 156 -11.77 9.99 -1.37
C ILE A 156 -10.95 10.30 -2.64
N TYR A 157 -10.04 9.40 -3.03
CA TYR A 157 -9.22 9.61 -4.23
C TYR A 157 -10.05 9.64 -5.52
N THR A 158 -11.17 8.92 -5.57
CA THR A 158 -12.02 8.80 -6.76
C THR A 158 -13.18 9.79 -6.80
N GLU A 159 -13.46 10.49 -5.70
CA GLU A 159 -14.47 11.55 -5.60
C GLU A 159 -13.98 12.85 -6.23
N ASN A 160 -14.92 13.63 -6.74
CA ASN A 160 -14.70 15.04 -7.12
C ASN A 160 -15.30 15.96 -6.06
N HIS A 161 -14.62 16.10 -4.92
CA HIS A 161 -15.06 16.94 -3.80
C HIS A 161 -14.12 18.13 -3.62
N GLN A 162 -14.67 19.31 -3.23
CA GLN A 162 -13.86 20.51 -3.05
C GLN A 162 -12.75 20.37 -2.01
N ASP A 163 -13.00 19.61 -0.93
CA ASP A 163 -12.05 19.37 0.16
C ASP A 163 -11.25 18.06 0.01
N ARG A 164 -11.29 17.46 -1.20
CA ARG A 164 -10.67 16.17 -1.49
C ARG A 164 -9.21 16.08 -1.02
N ASN A 165 -8.41 17.10 -1.34
CA ASN A 165 -6.99 17.11 -0.99
C ASN A 165 -6.77 17.10 0.53
N TYR A 166 -7.58 17.84 1.27
CA TYR A 166 -7.51 17.83 2.74
C TYR A 166 -7.96 16.51 3.33
N MET A 167 -9.01 15.89 2.80
CA MET A 167 -9.46 14.58 3.23
C MET A 167 -8.44 13.47 2.92
N ILE A 168 -7.76 13.54 1.76
CA ILE A 168 -6.63 12.64 1.44
C ILE A 168 -5.53 12.82 2.48
N ASP A 169 -5.19 14.06 2.81
CA ASP A 169 -4.15 14.38 3.80
C ASP A 169 -4.43 13.72 5.15
N LEU A 170 -5.64 13.82 5.65
CA LEU A 170 -6.04 13.19 6.91
C LEU A 170 -5.99 11.65 6.83
N ALA A 171 -6.54 11.06 5.78
CA ALA A 171 -6.63 9.61 5.63
C ALA A 171 -5.25 8.95 5.46
N ILE A 172 -4.36 9.56 4.68
CA ILE A 172 -2.98 9.08 4.51
C ILE A 172 -2.18 9.27 5.81
N SER A 173 -2.42 10.35 6.56
CA SER A 173 -1.81 10.52 7.88
C SER A 173 -2.22 9.39 8.83
N GLU A 174 -3.50 9.03 8.87
CA GLU A 174 -3.96 7.89 9.67
C GLU A 174 -3.29 6.57 9.24
N LEU A 175 -3.24 6.29 7.94
CA LEU A 175 -2.59 5.08 7.41
C LEU A 175 -1.12 5.03 7.85
N THR A 176 -0.39 6.11 7.67
CA THR A 176 1.03 6.20 8.04
C THR A 176 1.25 5.99 9.54
N ILE A 177 0.43 6.60 10.39
CA ILE A 177 0.49 6.40 11.85
C ILE A 177 0.27 4.93 12.21
N ARG A 178 -0.71 4.27 11.60
CA ARG A 178 -0.97 2.84 11.85
C ARG A 178 0.21 1.96 11.44
N LEU A 179 0.85 2.26 10.31
CA LEU A 179 2.05 1.53 9.85
C LEU A 179 3.21 1.68 10.82
N LEU A 180 3.52 2.92 11.24
CA LEU A 180 4.61 3.19 12.20
C LEU A 180 4.37 2.51 13.55
N ARG A 181 3.14 2.53 14.06
CA ARG A 181 2.79 1.87 15.33
C ARG A 181 2.82 0.36 15.23
N HIS A 182 2.45 -0.23 14.11
CA HIS A 182 2.55 -1.67 13.89
C HIS A 182 4.00 -2.13 13.97
N GLN A 183 4.90 -1.44 13.30
CA GLN A 183 6.34 -1.75 13.33
C GLN A 183 6.94 -1.64 14.72
N THR A 184 6.57 -0.61 15.48
CA THR A 184 7.03 -0.43 16.87
C THR A 184 6.55 -1.58 17.75
N ARG A 185 5.31 -2.03 17.58
CA ARG A 185 4.77 -3.17 18.32
C ARG A 185 5.56 -4.45 18.01
N ASP A 186 5.84 -4.71 16.74
CA ASP A 186 6.58 -5.90 16.32
C ASP A 186 8.01 -5.88 16.87
N PHE A 187 8.64 -4.72 16.91
CA PHE A 187 9.94 -4.53 17.55
C PHE A 187 9.88 -4.84 19.05
N ILE A 188 8.88 -4.36 19.77
CA ILE A 188 8.71 -4.59 21.23
C ILE A 188 8.47 -6.09 21.51
N ILE A 189 7.73 -6.79 20.67
CA ILE A 189 7.45 -8.23 20.85
C ILE A 189 8.67 -9.09 20.55
N ALA A 190 9.54 -8.67 19.64
CA ALA A 190 10.72 -9.41 19.22
C ALA A 190 11.92 -9.26 20.20
N HIS A 191 11.89 -8.31 21.11
CA HIS A 191 12.95 -7.99 22.11
C HIS A 191 12.40 -8.02 23.51
#